data_a2d075fb4d051d2b79c82154f4ef7741
#
_entry.id   a2d075fb4d051d2b79c82154f4ef7741
#
_cell.length_a   1.000
_cell.length_b   1.000
_cell.length_c   1.000
_cell.angle_alpha   90.00
_cell.angle_beta   90.00
_cell.angle_gamma   90.00
#
_symmetry.space_group_name_H-M   'P 1'
#
loop_
_entity.id
_entity.type
_entity.pdbx_description
1 polymer ?
#
loop_
_entity_poly.entity_id
_entity_poly.type
_entity_poly.pdbx_seq_one_letter_code
_entity_poly.pdbx_strand_id
1 'polypeptide(L)'
;MYIEKIKSPADLKGLDIKALQIVADETRNAVLNRVSQHGGHVGPNLGFVEATVALHYVFDAPKDKLVFDVSHQCYPHKVLTGRAAGFLGSINDMNAISGYSSPAECPEYDNFEVGHTSTSISLATGLQKARDIKGTDENIIAIIGDGSLSGGEAFEGLDEASELGTGIIIVVNDNEMSIAENHGGIYKNLRALRESNGTCAHNWFKAWGFEYKYLEEGNDIEKLIKVFESVKGTDKPTVVHIHTEKGHGFAPAVANKEAWHWGLPFNRLDGSRPPKPAVETYEELFSNWMLNEMKHDPTLIAVTAGTPTAAGFTPEKRKLAGKQHIDMGIAEEQAAAMISGMAKGGLHPVWTVYSTFIQRTYDQIAQDICINANPAVINVVGGGVNSMNDITHICLFDIPMLCSIPGLIYLAPTNCEEYFAMLRWAIAQDKMPIALRVPTNGVHHATAPVDTEYGYEPSYKVMHRGSRVAIIAAGSFYQKGEHVARLLADKGIDATLINPRYLHAVDADTLNGLKADHQFVVTLEDGCKDGGFGERIASFYGTSSMRVLVGGIKKGLYDRFDANELLADNRLLDEQIVEDVMEGLES
;
A
#
# COMPACT_ATOMS: atom_id res chain seq x y z
N MET A 1 15.33 18.53 -27.75
CA MET A 1 15.46 17.18 -27.13
C MET A 1 14.76 16.14 -28.00
N TYR A 2 15.21 14.89 -27.95
CA TYR A 2 14.53 13.78 -28.62
C TYR A 2 13.17 13.51 -28.00
N ILE A 3 13.09 13.41 -26.65
CA ILE A 3 11.86 13.02 -25.94
C ILE A 3 10.68 13.98 -26.15
N GLU A 4 10.89 15.24 -26.49
CA GLU A 4 9.81 16.17 -26.85
C GLU A 4 9.17 15.81 -28.21
N LYS A 5 9.91 15.13 -29.07
CA LYS A 5 9.49 14.73 -30.42
C LYS A 5 8.89 13.31 -30.43
N ILE A 6 9.21 12.49 -29.45
CA ILE A 6 8.69 11.13 -29.30
C ILE A 6 7.22 11.24 -28.88
N LYS A 7 6.31 10.77 -29.75
CA LYS A 7 4.87 10.70 -29.51
C LYS A 7 4.41 9.27 -29.28
N SER A 8 5.18 8.34 -29.77
CA SER A 8 4.93 6.90 -29.64
C SER A 8 6.25 6.12 -29.65
N PRO A 9 6.25 4.86 -29.19
CA PRO A 9 7.41 3.97 -29.29
C PRO A 9 7.91 3.75 -30.73
N ALA A 10 7.03 3.91 -31.73
CA ALA A 10 7.42 3.80 -33.13
C ALA A 10 8.51 4.82 -33.54
N ASP A 11 8.55 5.97 -32.88
CA ASP A 11 9.55 7.03 -33.15
C ASP A 11 10.98 6.62 -32.74
N LEU A 12 11.12 5.54 -31.95
CA LEU A 12 12.42 4.98 -31.56
C LEU A 12 13.02 4.08 -32.63
N LYS A 13 12.20 3.43 -33.47
CA LYS A 13 12.61 2.34 -34.36
C LYS A 13 13.66 2.71 -35.42
N GLY A 14 13.74 3.98 -35.77
CA GLY A 14 14.71 4.47 -36.74
C GLY A 14 16.01 5.05 -36.12
N LEU A 15 16.14 5.03 -34.81
CA LEU A 15 17.28 5.63 -34.10
C LEU A 15 18.45 4.64 -34.03
N ASP A 16 19.67 5.13 -34.18
CA ASP A 16 20.88 4.35 -33.88
C ASP A 16 21.16 4.27 -32.37
N ILE A 17 22.08 3.41 -31.97
CA ILE A 17 22.42 3.17 -30.54
C ILE A 17 22.85 4.48 -29.83
N LYS A 18 23.56 5.40 -30.52
CA LYS A 18 23.97 6.66 -29.92
C LYS A 18 22.76 7.58 -29.65
N ALA A 19 21.82 7.63 -30.58
CA ALA A 19 20.58 8.38 -30.41
C ALA A 19 19.71 7.78 -29.27
N LEU A 20 19.62 6.44 -29.19
CA LEU A 20 18.91 5.77 -28.10
C LEU A 20 19.57 6.04 -26.74
N GLN A 21 20.89 6.12 -26.66
CA GLN A 21 21.59 6.52 -25.43
C GLN A 21 21.22 7.94 -25.01
N ILE A 22 21.13 8.88 -25.96
CA ILE A 22 20.69 10.25 -25.69
C ILE A 22 19.23 10.27 -25.23
N VAL A 23 18.37 9.46 -25.84
CA VAL A 23 16.97 9.31 -25.39
C VAL A 23 16.90 8.81 -23.96
N ALA A 24 17.70 7.83 -23.58
CA ALA A 24 17.75 7.34 -22.20
C ALA A 24 18.22 8.44 -21.22
N ASP A 25 19.25 9.17 -21.56
CA ASP A 25 19.77 10.26 -20.72
C ASP A 25 18.74 11.40 -20.58
N GLU A 26 18.06 11.79 -21.67
CA GLU A 26 16.98 12.77 -21.65
C GLU A 26 15.77 12.27 -20.82
N THR A 27 15.40 10.99 -20.95
CA THR A 27 14.32 10.35 -20.18
C THR A 27 14.66 10.34 -18.69
N ARG A 28 15.88 9.94 -18.31
CA ARG A 28 16.37 9.99 -16.92
C ARG A 28 16.29 11.40 -16.37
N ASN A 29 16.73 12.38 -17.14
CA ASN A 29 16.69 13.79 -16.75
C ASN A 29 15.24 14.29 -16.57
N ALA A 30 14.30 13.86 -17.40
CA ALA A 30 12.88 14.20 -17.28
C ALA A 30 12.27 13.56 -16.01
N VAL A 31 12.57 12.29 -15.74
CA VAL A 31 12.17 11.61 -14.50
C VAL A 31 12.70 12.34 -13.28
N LEU A 32 14.01 12.67 -13.25
CA LEU A 32 14.61 13.45 -12.15
C LEU A 32 13.96 14.83 -12.00
N ASN A 33 13.63 15.49 -13.11
CA ASN A 33 12.94 16.77 -13.07
C ASN A 33 11.59 16.66 -12.35
N ARG A 34 10.77 15.68 -12.71
CA ARG A 34 9.48 15.44 -12.07
C ARG A 34 9.62 15.09 -10.59
N VAL A 35 10.40 14.04 -10.27
CA VAL A 35 10.48 13.55 -8.89
C VAL A 35 11.14 14.54 -7.92
N SER A 36 12.01 15.42 -8.41
CA SER A 36 12.62 16.47 -7.59
C SER A 36 11.63 17.57 -7.21
N GLN A 37 10.61 17.84 -8.03
CA GLN A 37 9.61 18.88 -7.81
C GLN A 37 8.30 18.33 -7.21
N HIS A 38 7.85 17.14 -7.64
CA HIS A 38 6.57 16.56 -7.28
C HIS A 38 6.72 15.47 -6.20
N GLY A 39 7.90 14.81 -6.11
CA GLY A 39 8.07 13.58 -5.37
C GLY A 39 7.69 12.35 -6.21
N GLY A 40 7.75 11.16 -5.59
CA GLY A 40 7.41 9.89 -6.22
C GLY A 40 8.53 8.86 -6.14
N HIS A 41 8.42 7.78 -6.95
CA HIS A 41 9.40 6.70 -6.98
C HIS A 41 10.66 7.11 -7.75
N VAL A 42 11.79 7.21 -7.07
CA VAL A 42 13.05 7.70 -7.64
C VAL A 42 13.90 6.54 -8.13
N GLY A 43 14.41 5.73 -7.21
CA GLY A 43 15.36 4.64 -7.51
C GLY A 43 14.83 3.62 -8.50
N PRO A 44 13.61 3.09 -8.37
CA PRO A 44 13.02 2.14 -9.30
C PRO A 44 12.97 2.65 -10.74
N ASN A 45 12.52 3.88 -10.95
CA ASN A 45 12.43 4.47 -12.28
C ASN A 45 13.79 4.72 -12.92
N LEU A 46 14.75 5.24 -12.15
CA LEU A 46 16.10 5.52 -12.66
C LEU A 46 16.86 4.25 -13.03
N GLY A 47 16.64 3.16 -12.30
CA GLY A 47 17.27 1.87 -12.58
C GLY A 47 16.72 1.15 -13.82
N PHE A 48 15.54 1.56 -14.33
CA PHE A 48 14.86 0.86 -15.41
C PHE A 48 14.72 1.67 -16.71
N VAL A 49 15.43 2.80 -16.85
CA VAL A 49 15.37 3.68 -18.04
C VAL A 49 15.83 2.96 -19.29
N GLU A 50 17.06 2.41 -19.30
CA GLU A 50 17.63 1.73 -20.45
C GLU A 50 16.83 0.53 -20.88
N ALA A 51 16.36 -0.27 -19.93
CA ALA A 51 15.52 -1.43 -20.19
C ALA A 51 14.20 -1.01 -20.84
N THR A 52 13.59 0.08 -20.40
CA THR A 52 12.34 0.60 -21.01
C THR A 52 12.58 1.11 -22.43
N VAL A 53 13.68 1.82 -22.69
CA VAL A 53 14.06 2.27 -24.04
C VAL A 53 14.27 1.05 -24.96
N ALA A 54 14.99 0.04 -24.50
CA ALA A 54 15.25 -1.17 -25.26
C ALA A 54 13.97 -1.99 -25.52
N LEU A 55 13.07 -2.12 -24.53
CA LEU A 55 11.78 -2.77 -24.68
C LEU A 55 10.94 -2.08 -25.77
N HIS A 56 10.82 -0.76 -25.74
CA HIS A 56 10.07 0.00 -26.72
C HIS A 56 10.77 0.06 -28.09
N TYR A 57 12.10 -0.10 -28.15
CA TYR A 57 12.84 -0.21 -29.38
C TYR A 57 12.59 -1.58 -30.05
N VAL A 58 12.57 -2.66 -29.29
CA VAL A 58 12.44 -4.03 -29.82
C VAL A 58 10.98 -4.40 -30.08
N PHE A 59 10.13 -4.27 -29.10
CA PHE A 59 8.72 -4.67 -29.18
C PHE A 59 7.84 -3.59 -29.79
N ASP A 60 6.72 -3.98 -30.39
CA ASP A 60 5.86 -3.12 -31.20
C ASP A 60 4.60 -2.68 -30.43
N ALA A 61 4.79 -1.99 -29.30
CA ALA A 61 3.66 -1.42 -28.56
C ALA A 61 2.93 -0.34 -29.40
N PRO A 62 1.59 -0.30 -29.40
CA PRO A 62 0.69 -0.99 -28.45
C PRO A 62 0.23 -2.39 -28.89
N LYS A 63 0.65 -2.91 -30.07
CA LYS A 63 0.35 -4.30 -30.48
C LYS A 63 0.87 -5.26 -29.43
N ASP A 64 2.17 -5.25 -29.17
CA ASP A 64 2.81 -6.00 -28.09
C ASP A 64 2.42 -5.40 -26.73
N LYS A 65 2.13 -6.25 -25.74
CA LYS A 65 1.59 -5.84 -24.44
C LYS A 65 2.66 -5.88 -23.36
N LEU A 66 2.93 -4.72 -22.75
CA LEU A 66 3.81 -4.60 -21.59
C LEU A 66 2.94 -4.49 -20.33
N VAL A 67 3.17 -5.37 -19.35
CA VAL A 67 2.49 -5.39 -18.06
C VAL A 67 3.51 -5.16 -16.96
N PHE A 68 3.47 -3.99 -16.36
CA PHE A 68 4.40 -3.61 -15.30
C PHE A 68 3.88 -4.05 -13.94
N ASP A 69 4.70 -4.76 -13.17
CA ASP A 69 4.40 -5.07 -11.76
C ASP A 69 4.49 -3.81 -10.90
N VAL A 70 3.56 -3.62 -9.96
CA VAL A 70 3.42 -2.37 -9.19
C VAL A 70 3.23 -1.15 -10.10
N SER A 71 3.91 -1.16 -11.23
CA SER A 71 4.08 -0.08 -12.19
C SER A 71 4.76 1.20 -11.67
N HIS A 72 5.33 1.16 -10.46
CA HIS A 72 6.11 2.25 -9.86
C HIS A 72 7.43 2.57 -10.60
N GLN A 73 7.80 1.77 -11.59
CA GLN A 73 8.95 1.93 -12.50
C GLN A 73 8.52 2.30 -13.93
N CYS A 74 7.28 2.79 -14.13
CA CYS A 74 6.71 3.06 -15.46
C CYS A 74 6.94 4.51 -15.97
N TYR A 75 7.65 5.37 -15.23
CA TYR A 75 7.86 6.76 -15.70
C TYR A 75 8.57 6.84 -17.04
N PRO A 76 9.66 6.07 -17.30
CA PRO A 76 10.26 6.02 -18.62
C PRO A 76 9.29 5.58 -19.72
N HIS A 77 8.43 4.60 -19.45
CA HIS A 77 7.36 4.17 -20.37
C HIS A 77 6.40 5.33 -20.69
N LYS A 78 5.96 6.09 -19.69
CA LYS A 78 5.09 7.25 -19.89
C LYS A 78 5.74 8.33 -20.75
N VAL A 79 7.02 8.64 -20.50
CA VAL A 79 7.78 9.58 -21.33
C VAL A 79 7.82 9.13 -22.79
N LEU A 80 8.08 7.85 -23.06
CA LEU A 80 8.26 7.28 -24.40
C LEU A 80 6.93 6.99 -25.13
N THR A 81 5.81 7.06 -24.42
CA THR A 81 4.45 6.91 -24.98
C THR A 81 3.71 8.27 -25.10
N GLY A 82 4.46 9.36 -25.29
CA GLY A 82 3.92 10.67 -25.64
C GLY A 82 3.53 11.56 -24.46
N ARG A 83 3.80 11.13 -23.21
CA ARG A 83 3.44 11.86 -21.99
C ARG A 83 4.62 12.66 -21.40
N ALA A 84 5.62 13.00 -22.20
CA ALA A 84 6.81 13.75 -21.76
C ALA A 84 6.48 15.10 -21.10
N ALA A 85 5.37 15.74 -21.47
CA ALA A 85 4.91 16.99 -20.85
C ALA A 85 4.70 16.86 -19.33
N GLY A 86 4.20 15.73 -18.84
CA GLY A 86 4.04 15.44 -17.42
C GLY A 86 5.35 15.30 -16.63
N PHE A 87 6.49 15.38 -17.30
CA PHE A 87 7.83 15.27 -16.72
C PHE A 87 8.67 16.53 -16.95
N LEU A 88 8.35 17.31 -17.96
CA LEU A 88 9.11 18.51 -18.38
C LEU A 88 8.32 19.80 -18.17
N GLY A 89 7.00 19.73 -18.07
CA GLY A 89 6.09 20.86 -17.99
C GLY A 89 5.99 21.50 -16.60
N SER A 90 4.89 22.19 -16.39
CA SER A 90 4.55 22.81 -15.10
C SER A 90 4.19 21.77 -14.02
N ILE A 91 4.06 22.22 -12.78
CA ILE A 91 3.59 21.37 -11.68
C ILE A 91 2.18 20.82 -11.96
N ASN A 92 1.33 21.58 -12.65
CA ASN A 92 -0.01 21.11 -13.04
C ASN A 92 0.07 19.96 -14.06
N ASP A 93 0.99 20.04 -15.03
CA ASP A 93 1.23 18.94 -15.99
C ASP A 93 1.74 17.69 -15.25
N MET A 94 2.60 17.89 -14.24
CA MET A 94 3.11 16.80 -13.40
C MET A 94 2.00 16.16 -12.56
N ASN A 95 1.09 16.96 -11.99
CA ASN A 95 -0.05 16.47 -11.21
C ASN A 95 -1.06 15.69 -12.08
N ALA A 96 -1.15 15.99 -13.37
CA ALA A 96 -2.04 15.28 -14.29
C ALA A 96 -1.61 13.84 -14.57
N ILE A 97 -0.34 13.50 -14.31
CA ILE A 97 0.23 12.16 -14.57
C ILE A 97 0.28 11.33 -13.29
N SER A 98 -0.35 10.16 -13.29
CA SER A 98 -0.29 9.18 -12.19
C SER A 98 1.13 8.65 -11.98
N GLY A 99 1.41 8.23 -10.75
CA GLY A 99 2.65 7.52 -10.39
C GLY A 99 2.73 6.08 -10.87
N TYR A 100 1.62 5.55 -11.42
CA TYR A 100 1.41 4.17 -11.81
C TYR A 100 0.88 4.07 -13.24
N SER A 101 0.89 2.87 -13.83
CA SER A 101 0.21 2.58 -15.09
C SER A 101 -1.29 2.87 -14.94
N SER A 102 -1.87 3.59 -15.88
CA SER A 102 -3.28 4.00 -15.80
C SER A 102 -3.95 4.01 -17.17
N PRO A 103 -4.86 3.05 -17.44
CA PRO A 103 -5.67 3.08 -18.65
C PRO A 103 -6.56 4.32 -18.77
N ALA A 104 -6.94 4.94 -17.66
CA ALA A 104 -7.68 6.21 -17.67
C ALA A 104 -6.83 7.36 -18.25
N GLU A 105 -5.51 7.28 -18.10
CA GLU A 105 -4.53 8.23 -18.63
C GLU A 105 -4.17 7.95 -20.09
N CYS A 106 -3.91 6.68 -20.42
CA CYS A 106 -3.47 6.25 -21.74
C CYS A 106 -3.89 4.79 -22.04
N PRO A 107 -5.16 4.56 -22.46
CA PRO A 107 -5.69 3.20 -22.65
C PRO A 107 -5.00 2.42 -23.80
N GLU A 108 -4.27 3.10 -24.66
CA GLU A 108 -3.54 2.49 -25.76
C GLU A 108 -2.30 1.72 -25.28
N TYR A 109 -1.56 2.28 -24.32
CA TYR A 109 -0.27 1.74 -23.86
C TYR A 109 -0.30 1.17 -22.46
N ASP A 110 -1.20 1.65 -21.59
CA ASP A 110 -1.36 1.18 -20.22
C ASP A 110 -2.50 0.15 -20.19
N ASN A 111 -2.16 -1.15 -20.03
CA ASN A 111 -3.16 -2.21 -20.13
C ASN A 111 -3.97 -2.41 -18.84
N PHE A 112 -3.38 -2.09 -17.68
CA PHE A 112 -3.99 -2.29 -16.37
C PHE A 112 -3.63 -1.13 -15.43
N GLU A 113 -4.57 -0.80 -14.54
CA GLU A 113 -4.30 -0.01 -13.34
C GLU A 113 -3.64 -0.95 -12.32
N VAL A 114 -2.36 -0.77 -12.04
CA VAL A 114 -1.58 -1.65 -11.15
C VAL A 114 -0.78 -0.80 -10.16
N GLY A 115 -0.87 -1.12 -8.90
CA GLY A 115 -0.10 -0.46 -7.82
C GLY A 115 0.36 -1.43 -6.75
N HIS A 116 -0.34 -2.55 -6.54
CA HIS A 116 0.11 -3.62 -5.66
C HIS A 116 1.07 -4.56 -6.40
N THR A 117 1.98 -5.17 -5.63
CA THR A 117 3.04 -6.06 -6.13
C THR A 117 2.53 -7.41 -6.60
N SER A 118 3.37 -8.14 -7.35
CA SER A 118 3.26 -9.58 -7.62
C SER A 118 2.19 -9.99 -8.63
N THR A 119 1.41 -9.05 -9.19
CA THR A 119 0.25 -9.34 -10.04
C THR A 119 0.55 -9.40 -11.54
N SER A 120 1.68 -8.84 -11.98
CA SER A 120 1.98 -8.63 -13.41
C SER A 120 2.03 -9.92 -14.21
N ILE A 121 2.58 -11.00 -13.64
CA ILE A 121 2.71 -12.28 -14.31
C ILE A 121 1.32 -12.89 -14.52
N SER A 122 0.47 -12.91 -13.49
CA SER A 122 -0.91 -13.42 -13.57
C SER A 122 -1.75 -12.64 -14.59
N LEU A 123 -1.64 -11.30 -14.59
CA LEU A 123 -2.31 -10.47 -15.60
C LEU A 123 -1.81 -10.76 -17.02
N ALA A 124 -0.50 -10.96 -17.19
CA ALA A 124 0.11 -11.30 -18.46
C ALA A 124 -0.26 -12.71 -18.95
N THR A 125 -0.38 -13.71 -18.05
CA THR A 125 -0.88 -15.05 -18.42
C THR A 125 -2.30 -14.98 -18.94
N GLY A 126 -3.15 -14.14 -18.36
CA GLY A 126 -4.50 -13.87 -18.86
C GLY A 126 -4.51 -13.28 -20.28
N LEU A 127 -3.62 -12.31 -20.56
CA LEU A 127 -3.45 -11.74 -21.91
C LEU A 127 -2.91 -12.79 -22.89
N GLN A 128 -1.92 -13.60 -22.48
CA GLN A 128 -1.35 -14.67 -23.27
C GLN A 128 -2.42 -15.70 -23.66
N LYS A 129 -3.24 -16.12 -22.72
CA LYS A 129 -4.36 -17.04 -22.96
C LYS A 129 -5.37 -16.44 -23.95
N ALA A 130 -5.69 -15.15 -23.80
CA ALA A 130 -6.59 -14.46 -24.74
C ALA A 130 -6.01 -14.38 -26.14
N ARG A 131 -4.71 -14.08 -26.29
CA ARG A 131 -3.96 -14.12 -27.54
C ARG A 131 -4.05 -15.50 -28.19
N ASP A 132 -3.74 -16.56 -27.47
CA ASP A 132 -3.70 -17.92 -27.98
C ASP A 132 -5.08 -18.40 -28.44
N ILE A 133 -6.14 -18.09 -27.72
CA ILE A 133 -7.53 -18.41 -28.11
C ILE A 133 -7.96 -17.65 -29.36
N LYS A 134 -7.54 -16.38 -29.49
CA LYS A 134 -7.85 -15.55 -30.67
C LYS A 134 -7.00 -15.92 -31.89
N GLY A 135 -5.87 -16.59 -31.68
CA GLY A 135 -4.89 -16.91 -32.73
C GLY A 135 -4.15 -15.66 -33.24
N THR A 136 -3.96 -14.67 -32.42
CA THR A 136 -3.18 -13.46 -32.74
C THR A 136 -1.68 -13.66 -32.39
N ASP A 137 -0.80 -12.72 -32.76
CA ASP A 137 0.66 -12.93 -32.78
C ASP A 137 1.45 -11.90 -31.94
N GLU A 138 0.75 -11.05 -31.16
CA GLU A 138 1.42 -10.09 -30.29
C GLU A 138 2.29 -10.75 -29.21
N ASN A 139 3.39 -10.10 -28.86
CA ASN A 139 4.18 -10.51 -27.70
C ASN A 139 3.50 -10.02 -26.42
N ILE A 140 3.49 -10.87 -25.38
CA ILE A 140 3.01 -10.53 -24.05
C ILE A 140 4.22 -10.53 -23.11
N ILE A 141 4.50 -9.37 -22.50
CA ILE A 141 5.68 -9.14 -21.69
C ILE A 141 5.25 -8.71 -20.28
N ALA A 142 5.48 -9.57 -19.29
CA ALA A 142 5.41 -9.21 -17.87
C ALA A 142 6.74 -8.63 -17.41
N ILE A 143 6.71 -7.54 -16.65
CA ILE A 143 7.89 -6.88 -16.11
C ILE A 143 7.74 -6.86 -14.59
N ILE A 144 8.60 -7.58 -13.89
CA ILE A 144 8.54 -7.74 -12.43
C ILE A 144 9.87 -7.43 -11.78
N GLY A 145 9.86 -6.66 -10.69
CA GLY A 145 11.03 -6.45 -9.85
C GLY A 145 11.33 -7.67 -8.96
N ASP A 146 12.59 -7.85 -8.61
CA ASP A 146 13.04 -8.93 -7.72
C ASP A 146 12.29 -8.92 -6.38
N GLY A 147 12.04 -7.74 -5.79
CA GLY A 147 11.28 -7.62 -4.54
C GLY A 147 9.87 -8.20 -4.63
N SER A 148 9.20 -8.04 -5.77
CA SER A 148 7.82 -8.53 -5.98
C SER A 148 7.73 -10.04 -6.19
N LEU A 149 8.84 -10.70 -6.49
CA LEU A 149 8.88 -12.17 -6.63
C LEU A 149 8.63 -12.93 -5.31
N SER A 150 8.66 -12.25 -4.16
CA SER A 150 8.36 -12.89 -2.87
C SER A 150 6.87 -13.06 -2.59
N GLY A 151 5.98 -12.40 -3.33
CA GLY A 151 4.54 -12.50 -3.14
C GLY A 151 3.95 -13.81 -3.68
N GLY A 152 2.96 -14.37 -2.99
CA GLY A 152 2.32 -15.63 -3.35
C GLY A 152 1.77 -15.65 -4.78
N GLU A 153 1.08 -14.59 -5.18
CA GLU A 153 0.52 -14.47 -6.54
C GLU A 153 1.60 -14.50 -7.64
N ALA A 154 2.82 -14.01 -7.37
CA ALA A 154 3.90 -14.13 -8.33
C ALA A 154 4.35 -15.59 -8.52
N PHE A 155 4.34 -16.41 -7.47
CA PHE A 155 4.61 -17.84 -7.56
C PHE A 155 3.50 -18.57 -8.35
N GLU A 156 2.23 -18.28 -8.05
CA GLU A 156 1.07 -18.83 -8.79
C GLU A 156 1.12 -18.42 -10.25
N GLY A 157 1.43 -17.14 -10.53
CA GLY A 157 1.58 -16.63 -11.90
C GLY A 157 2.74 -17.28 -12.66
N LEU A 158 3.87 -17.58 -12.01
CA LEU A 158 4.99 -18.31 -12.61
C LEU A 158 4.63 -19.77 -12.89
N ASP A 159 3.93 -20.42 -11.97
CA ASP A 159 3.46 -21.80 -12.14
C ASP A 159 2.55 -21.91 -13.36
N GLU A 160 1.51 -21.08 -13.45
CA GLU A 160 0.62 -21.02 -14.61
C GLU A 160 1.35 -20.63 -15.89
N ALA A 161 2.27 -19.64 -15.85
CA ALA A 161 3.03 -19.21 -17.01
C ALA A 161 3.88 -20.35 -17.60
N SER A 162 4.41 -21.24 -16.77
CA SER A 162 5.18 -22.41 -17.20
C SER A 162 4.30 -23.46 -17.87
N GLU A 163 3.08 -23.65 -17.37
CA GLU A 163 2.11 -24.62 -17.89
C GLU A 163 1.48 -24.18 -19.23
N LEU A 164 1.43 -22.87 -19.52
CA LEU A 164 0.84 -22.36 -20.77
C LEU A 164 1.46 -22.99 -22.03
N GLY A 165 2.75 -23.33 -22.00
CA GLY A 165 3.46 -23.94 -23.12
C GLY A 165 3.63 -23.03 -24.33
N THR A 166 3.26 -21.75 -24.24
CA THR A 166 3.31 -20.74 -25.31
C THR A 166 4.17 -19.55 -24.91
N GLY A 167 4.52 -18.70 -25.86
CA GLY A 167 5.55 -17.70 -25.73
C GLY A 167 5.17 -16.46 -24.92
N ILE A 168 5.08 -16.57 -23.59
CA ILE A 168 5.08 -15.43 -22.68
C ILE A 168 6.53 -15.04 -22.33
N ILE A 169 6.81 -13.74 -22.22
CA ILE A 169 8.12 -13.20 -21.83
C ILE A 169 7.99 -12.57 -20.45
N ILE A 170 8.82 -13.01 -19.49
CA ILE A 170 8.86 -12.46 -18.14
C ILE A 170 10.22 -11.78 -17.95
N VAL A 171 10.24 -10.47 -17.85
CA VAL A 171 11.44 -9.68 -17.56
C VAL A 171 11.55 -9.50 -16.05
N VAL A 172 12.54 -10.18 -15.45
CA VAL A 172 12.88 -10.03 -14.04
C VAL A 172 13.94 -8.93 -13.92
N ASN A 173 13.55 -7.79 -13.36
CA ASN A 173 14.43 -6.66 -13.06
C ASN A 173 15.03 -6.85 -11.67
N ASP A 174 16.20 -7.45 -11.59
CA ASP A 174 16.92 -7.71 -10.34
C ASP A 174 17.91 -6.58 -10.03
N ASN A 175 17.67 -5.84 -8.97
CA ASN A 175 18.56 -4.79 -8.47
C ASN A 175 18.96 -5.01 -7.00
N GLU A 176 18.70 -6.21 -6.48
CA GLU A 176 19.04 -6.69 -5.14
C GLU A 176 18.27 -6.00 -4.00
N MET A 177 17.21 -5.25 -4.32
CA MET A 177 16.47 -4.46 -3.34
C MET A 177 14.97 -4.47 -3.63
N SER A 178 14.19 -4.70 -2.58
CA SER A 178 12.78 -4.30 -2.49
C SER A 178 12.68 -2.79 -2.13
N ILE A 179 11.75 -2.39 -1.26
CA ILE A 179 11.82 -1.09 -0.58
C ILE A 179 13.09 -1.09 0.30
N ALA A 180 13.16 -2.03 1.25
CA ALA A 180 14.32 -2.37 2.05
C ALA A 180 15.10 -3.54 1.42
N GLU A 181 15.94 -4.21 2.20
CA GLU A 181 16.62 -5.43 1.78
C GLU A 181 15.65 -6.59 1.46
N ASN A 182 16.03 -7.42 0.52
CA ASN A 182 15.25 -8.59 0.14
C ASN A 182 15.34 -9.72 1.18
N HIS A 183 14.18 -10.33 1.50
CA HIS A 183 14.07 -11.46 2.41
C HIS A 183 13.38 -12.66 1.72
N GLY A 184 13.92 -13.86 1.90
CA GLY A 184 13.38 -15.10 1.35
C GLY A 184 14.42 -15.99 0.66
N GLY A 185 14.07 -17.27 0.49
CA GLY A 185 14.96 -18.29 -0.09
C GLY A 185 15.28 -18.06 -1.56
N ILE A 186 14.37 -17.47 -2.34
CA ILE A 186 14.52 -17.18 -3.76
C ILE A 186 15.74 -16.28 -4.04
N TYR A 187 16.01 -15.33 -3.16
CA TYR A 187 17.12 -14.37 -3.33
C TYR A 187 18.51 -15.01 -3.25
N LYS A 188 18.62 -16.16 -2.58
CA LYS A 188 19.84 -16.97 -2.61
C LYS A 188 20.07 -17.54 -4.01
N ASN A 189 19.01 -17.95 -4.70
CA ASN A 189 19.10 -18.44 -6.06
C ASN A 189 19.37 -17.31 -7.06
N LEU A 190 18.67 -16.16 -6.95
CA LEU A 190 18.96 -14.98 -7.79
C LEU A 190 20.41 -14.54 -7.67
N ARG A 191 20.96 -14.50 -6.44
CA ARG A 191 22.37 -14.20 -6.20
C ARG A 191 23.28 -15.22 -6.90
N ALA A 192 23.04 -16.53 -6.75
CA ALA A 192 23.84 -17.55 -7.40
C ALA A 192 23.78 -17.45 -8.94
N LEU A 193 22.64 -17.04 -9.49
CA LEU A 193 22.48 -16.78 -10.93
C LEU A 193 23.28 -15.55 -11.36
N ARG A 194 23.30 -14.47 -10.60
CA ARG A 194 24.14 -13.29 -10.87
C ARG A 194 25.65 -13.66 -10.80
N GLU A 195 26.09 -14.24 -9.68
CA GLU A 195 27.48 -14.63 -9.44
C GLU A 195 28.03 -15.61 -10.50
N SER A 196 27.16 -16.42 -11.12
CA SER A 196 27.53 -17.37 -12.16
C SER A 196 27.25 -16.87 -13.59
N ASN A 197 26.91 -15.62 -13.77
CA ASN A 197 26.47 -15.08 -15.07
C ASN A 197 25.38 -15.96 -15.73
N GLY A 198 24.38 -16.34 -14.94
CA GLY A 198 23.23 -17.15 -15.39
C GLY A 198 23.48 -18.64 -15.59
N THR A 199 24.70 -19.13 -15.32
CA THR A 199 25.09 -20.53 -15.62
C THR A 199 24.94 -21.50 -14.43
N CYS A 200 24.51 -21.02 -13.26
CA CYS A 200 24.29 -21.87 -12.08
C CYS A 200 23.43 -23.08 -12.41
N ALA A 201 23.90 -24.28 -12.04
CA ALA A 201 23.18 -25.53 -12.26
C ALA A 201 21.82 -25.57 -11.55
N HIS A 202 21.72 -24.94 -10.39
CA HIS A 202 20.47 -24.80 -9.65
C HIS A 202 19.78 -23.51 -10.08
N ASN A 203 19.14 -23.54 -11.24
CA ASN A 203 18.34 -22.42 -11.75
C ASN A 203 16.86 -22.74 -11.52
N TRP A 204 16.24 -21.98 -10.62
CA TRP A 204 14.85 -22.14 -10.24
C TRP A 204 13.88 -21.97 -11.41
N PHE A 205 14.11 -20.98 -12.30
CA PHE A 205 13.26 -20.77 -13.46
C PHE A 205 13.35 -21.96 -14.46
N LYS A 206 14.55 -22.47 -14.70
CA LYS A 206 14.72 -23.65 -15.55
C LYS A 206 14.12 -24.91 -14.95
N ALA A 207 14.13 -25.04 -13.63
CA ALA A 207 13.51 -26.16 -12.94
C ALA A 207 11.96 -26.19 -13.13
N TRP A 208 11.36 -25.05 -13.38
CA TRP A 208 9.94 -24.90 -13.71
C TRP A 208 9.63 -25.00 -15.22
N GLY A 209 10.64 -25.18 -16.05
CA GLY A 209 10.45 -25.36 -17.49
C GLY A 209 10.61 -24.11 -18.35
N PHE A 210 10.97 -22.98 -17.77
CA PHE A 210 11.23 -21.77 -18.55
C PHE A 210 12.52 -21.85 -19.36
N GLU A 211 12.48 -21.32 -20.60
CA GLU A 211 13.69 -20.83 -21.23
C GLU A 211 14.22 -19.64 -20.42
N TYR A 212 15.54 -19.58 -20.25
CA TYR A 212 16.15 -18.59 -19.37
C TYR A 212 17.31 -17.86 -20.05
N LYS A 213 17.25 -16.54 -20.02
CA LYS A 213 18.30 -15.63 -20.48
C LYS A 213 18.75 -14.76 -19.30
N TYR A 214 20.05 -14.56 -19.15
CA TYR A 214 20.62 -13.67 -18.15
C TYR A 214 21.41 -12.55 -18.81
N LEU A 215 21.32 -11.34 -18.27
CA LEU A 215 22.11 -10.19 -18.66
C LEU A 215 22.64 -9.45 -17.42
N GLU A 216 23.95 -9.47 -17.22
CA GLU A 216 24.62 -8.77 -16.11
C GLU A 216 24.54 -7.25 -16.28
N GLU A 217 24.78 -6.74 -17.49
CA GLU A 217 24.82 -5.31 -17.77
C GLU A 217 23.42 -4.77 -18.14
N GLY A 218 22.48 -4.84 -17.18
CA GLY A 218 21.08 -4.45 -17.36
C GLY A 218 20.84 -2.94 -17.54
N ASN A 219 21.87 -2.11 -17.53
CA ASN A 219 21.81 -0.70 -17.90
C ASN A 219 22.58 -0.38 -19.21
N ASP A 220 22.95 -1.41 -20.00
CA ASP A 220 23.55 -1.27 -21.33
C ASP A 220 22.50 -1.46 -22.43
N ILE A 221 22.14 -0.39 -23.14
CA ILE A 221 21.06 -0.39 -24.15
C ILE A 221 21.35 -1.39 -25.28
N GLU A 222 22.60 -1.47 -25.77
CA GLU A 222 22.94 -2.35 -26.88
C GLU A 222 22.79 -3.82 -26.50
N LYS A 223 23.20 -4.19 -25.29
CA LYS A 223 23.08 -5.54 -24.76
C LYS A 223 21.63 -5.89 -24.44
N LEU A 224 20.87 -4.94 -23.90
CA LEU A 224 19.42 -5.08 -23.66
C LEU A 224 18.67 -5.32 -24.96
N ILE A 225 18.94 -4.56 -26.03
CA ILE A 225 18.34 -4.77 -27.35
C ILE A 225 18.62 -6.20 -27.84
N LYS A 226 19.88 -6.64 -27.79
CA LYS A 226 20.25 -7.99 -28.25
C LYS A 226 19.54 -9.09 -27.49
N VAL A 227 19.40 -8.99 -26.16
CA VAL A 227 18.71 -10.01 -25.38
C VAL A 227 17.19 -10.00 -25.67
N PHE A 228 16.55 -8.84 -25.81
CA PHE A 228 15.13 -8.75 -26.12
C PHE A 228 14.83 -9.20 -27.55
N GLU A 229 15.67 -8.87 -28.53
CA GLU A 229 15.56 -9.39 -29.90
C GLU A 229 15.64 -10.93 -29.94
N SER A 230 16.47 -11.52 -29.07
CA SER A 230 16.66 -12.98 -29.01
C SER A 230 15.43 -13.73 -28.47
N VAL A 231 14.46 -13.03 -27.89
CA VAL A 231 13.24 -13.61 -27.31
C VAL A 231 11.96 -13.09 -27.98
N LYS A 232 12.03 -12.09 -28.86
CA LYS A 232 10.88 -11.58 -29.61
C LYS A 232 10.29 -12.69 -30.47
N GLY A 233 8.98 -12.91 -30.33
CA GLY A 233 8.28 -13.97 -31.04
C GLY A 233 8.62 -15.39 -30.54
N THR A 234 9.10 -15.54 -29.33
CA THR A 234 9.32 -16.86 -28.70
C THR A 234 8.02 -17.69 -28.70
N ASP A 235 8.14 -18.97 -28.88
CA ASP A 235 7.04 -19.96 -28.79
C ASP A 235 7.00 -20.67 -27.43
N LYS A 236 7.92 -20.33 -26.51
CA LYS A 236 8.04 -20.95 -25.18
C LYS A 236 8.03 -19.90 -24.07
N PRO A 237 7.52 -20.26 -22.88
CA PRO A 237 7.64 -19.40 -21.70
C PRO A 237 9.11 -19.06 -21.43
N THR A 238 9.44 -17.79 -21.43
CA THR A 238 10.82 -17.32 -21.37
C THR A 238 11.02 -16.29 -20.27
N VAL A 239 12.01 -16.51 -19.40
CA VAL A 239 12.47 -15.53 -18.40
C VAL A 239 13.72 -14.82 -18.91
N VAL A 240 13.66 -13.50 -18.95
CA VAL A 240 14.80 -12.62 -19.18
C VAL A 240 15.17 -11.96 -17.86
N HIS A 241 16.21 -12.43 -17.21
CA HIS A 241 16.71 -11.91 -15.93
C HIS A 241 17.79 -10.88 -16.20
N ILE A 242 17.53 -9.61 -15.93
CA ILE A 242 18.45 -8.50 -16.09
C ILE A 242 18.90 -7.98 -14.74
N HIS A 243 20.22 -7.77 -14.57
CA HIS A 243 20.78 -7.16 -13.37
C HIS A 243 20.96 -5.66 -13.59
N THR A 244 20.24 -4.83 -12.82
CA THR A 244 20.23 -3.37 -12.96
C THR A 244 20.70 -2.67 -11.69
N GLU A 245 21.12 -1.41 -11.82
CA GLU A 245 21.48 -0.57 -10.67
C GLU A 245 20.30 0.31 -10.25
N LYS A 246 19.69 0.03 -9.10
CA LYS A 246 18.63 0.88 -8.53
C LYS A 246 19.17 2.29 -8.27
N GLY A 247 18.52 3.31 -8.88
CA GLY A 247 18.97 4.71 -8.78
C GLY A 247 20.03 5.11 -9.81
N HIS A 248 20.27 4.29 -10.84
CA HIS A 248 21.27 4.51 -11.88
C HIS A 248 21.29 5.95 -12.43
N GLY A 249 22.49 6.55 -12.47
CA GLY A 249 22.69 7.92 -12.95
C GLY A 249 22.37 9.03 -11.94
N PHE A 250 22.02 8.68 -10.68
CA PHE A 250 21.83 9.65 -9.60
C PHE A 250 22.54 9.17 -8.32
N ALA A 251 23.75 9.68 -8.09
CA ALA A 251 24.64 9.22 -7.02
C ALA A 251 23.99 9.12 -5.62
N PRO A 252 23.14 10.07 -5.16
CA PRO A 252 22.46 9.93 -3.87
C PRO A 252 21.57 8.69 -3.79
N ALA A 253 20.88 8.32 -4.88
CA ALA A 253 19.98 7.17 -4.90
C ALA A 253 20.74 5.84 -4.96
N VAL A 254 21.89 5.81 -5.66
CA VAL A 254 22.78 4.65 -5.69
C VAL A 254 23.40 4.40 -4.30
N ALA A 255 23.80 5.47 -3.60
CA ALA A 255 24.42 5.40 -2.28
C ALA A 255 23.46 4.94 -1.17
N ASN A 256 22.16 5.21 -1.29
CA ASN A 256 21.16 4.82 -0.28
C ASN A 256 19.84 4.39 -0.96
N LYS A 257 19.84 3.16 -1.47
CA LYS A 257 18.75 2.59 -2.28
C LYS A 257 17.39 2.56 -1.54
N GLU A 258 17.39 2.34 -0.21
CA GLU A 258 16.17 2.33 0.61
C GLU A 258 15.56 3.73 0.74
N ALA A 259 16.35 4.72 1.15
CA ALA A 259 15.88 6.09 1.33
C ALA A 259 15.41 6.75 0.02
N TRP A 260 15.85 6.23 -1.12
CA TRP A 260 15.51 6.72 -2.45
C TRP A 260 14.56 5.81 -3.23
N HIS A 261 13.92 4.86 -2.57
CA HIS A 261 12.86 4.09 -3.21
C HIS A 261 11.69 5.01 -3.62
N TRP A 262 11.18 5.76 -2.65
CA TRP A 262 10.16 6.81 -2.82
C TRP A 262 10.58 8.06 -2.04
N GLY A 263 10.17 9.24 -2.48
CA GLY A 263 10.52 10.45 -1.77
C GLY A 263 9.65 11.65 -2.07
N LEU A 264 9.60 12.57 -1.09
CA LEU A 264 9.09 13.92 -1.25
C LEU A 264 10.03 14.75 -2.15
N PRO A 265 9.61 15.95 -2.61
CA PRO A 265 10.47 16.86 -3.36
C PRO A 265 11.84 17.11 -2.71
N PHE A 266 12.87 17.28 -3.56
CA PHE A 266 14.26 17.41 -3.13
C PHE A 266 15.06 18.29 -4.10
N ASN A 267 16.23 18.77 -3.66
CA ASN A 267 17.16 19.48 -4.56
C ASN A 267 17.77 18.49 -5.56
N ARG A 268 17.51 18.70 -6.84
CA ARG A 268 17.96 17.83 -7.93
C ARG A 268 19.49 17.72 -8.03
N LEU A 269 20.25 18.75 -7.60
CA LEU A 269 21.71 18.79 -7.78
C LEU A 269 22.45 17.88 -6.80
N ASP A 270 22.02 17.85 -5.55
CA ASP A 270 22.71 17.16 -4.46
C ASP A 270 21.84 16.17 -3.67
N GLY A 271 20.56 16.08 -4.00
CA GLY A 271 19.62 15.22 -3.30
C GLY A 271 19.20 15.73 -1.92
N SER A 272 19.60 16.94 -1.52
CA SER A 272 19.21 17.49 -0.22
C SER A 272 17.70 17.69 -0.14
N ARG A 273 17.15 17.38 1.02
CA ARG A 273 15.72 17.52 1.32
C ARG A 273 15.51 18.63 2.35
N PRO A 274 14.37 19.35 2.31
CA PRO A 274 14.02 20.23 3.40
C PRO A 274 14.06 19.48 4.74
N PRO A 275 14.48 20.13 5.82
CA PRO A 275 14.47 19.51 7.14
C PRO A 275 13.03 19.09 7.47
N LYS A 276 12.86 17.83 7.92
CA LYS A 276 11.55 17.39 8.42
C LYS A 276 11.21 18.19 9.68
N PRO A 277 9.97 18.70 9.80
CA PRO A 277 9.52 19.21 11.08
C PRO A 277 9.73 18.17 12.17
N ALA A 278 10.16 18.59 13.35
CA ALA A 278 10.24 17.72 14.53
C ALA A 278 8.80 17.50 15.07
N VAL A 279 8.05 16.65 14.39
CA VAL A 279 6.68 16.27 14.78
C VAL A 279 6.71 14.81 15.19
N GLU A 280 6.08 14.48 16.29
CA GLU A 280 5.90 13.09 16.71
C GLU A 280 5.08 12.32 15.68
N THR A 281 5.47 11.08 15.43
CA THR A 281 4.73 10.17 14.56
C THR A 281 4.49 8.84 15.26
N TYR A 282 3.37 8.19 14.94
CA TYR A 282 3.06 6.88 15.53
C TYR A 282 4.11 5.83 15.18
N GLU A 283 4.72 5.89 13.99
CA GLU A 283 5.77 4.96 13.57
C GLU A 283 7.01 5.08 14.48
N GLU A 284 7.42 6.30 14.79
CA GLU A 284 8.57 6.53 15.68
C GLU A 284 8.26 6.14 17.12
N LEU A 285 7.11 6.56 17.63
CA LEU A 285 6.65 6.20 18.98
C LEU A 285 6.51 4.69 19.14
N PHE A 286 5.87 4.02 18.17
CA PHE A 286 5.68 2.57 18.19
C PHE A 286 7.01 1.82 18.18
N SER A 287 7.91 2.13 17.24
CA SER A 287 9.19 1.42 17.17
C SER A 287 10.07 1.65 18.40
N ASN A 288 10.07 2.86 18.96
CA ASN A 288 10.79 3.15 20.22
C ASN A 288 10.19 2.37 21.39
N TRP A 289 8.85 2.34 21.48
CA TRP A 289 8.16 1.57 22.50
C TRP A 289 8.44 0.07 22.36
N MET A 290 8.31 -0.50 21.16
CA MET A 290 8.61 -1.91 20.90
C MET A 290 10.04 -2.28 21.31
N LEU A 291 11.03 -1.47 20.89
CA LEU A 291 12.43 -1.70 21.28
C LEU A 291 12.66 -1.65 22.78
N ASN A 292 11.88 -0.85 23.51
CA ASN A 292 11.97 -0.81 24.97
C ASN A 292 11.37 -2.07 25.61
N GLU A 293 10.18 -2.47 25.19
CA GLU A 293 9.51 -3.68 25.72
C GLU A 293 10.29 -4.97 25.38
N MET A 294 10.85 -5.08 24.18
CA MET A 294 11.70 -6.21 23.75
C MET A 294 12.91 -6.47 24.67
N LYS A 295 13.40 -5.46 25.39
CA LYS A 295 14.50 -5.66 26.37
C LYS A 295 14.05 -6.52 27.57
N HIS A 296 12.76 -6.55 27.83
CA HIS A 296 12.18 -7.19 29.01
C HIS A 296 11.35 -8.43 28.62
N ASP A 297 10.86 -8.50 27.38
CA ASP A 297 10.09 -9.62 26.86
C ASP A 297 10.75 -10.20 25.60
N PRO A 298 11.47 -11.32 25.70
CA PRO A 298 12.10 -11.99 24.55
C PRO A 298 11.08 -12.67 23.62
N THR A 299 9.81 -12.78 24.01
CA THR A 299 8.74 -13.38 23.21
C THR A 299 8.02 -12.36 22.33
N LEU A 300 8.23 -11.06 22.57
CA LEU A 300 7.65 -9.98 21.78
C LEU A 300 8.37 -9.83 20.45
N ILE A 301 7.64 -9.96 19.35
CA ILE A 301 8.19 -9.96 17.99
C ILE A 301 7.50 -8.87 17.15
N ALA A 302 8.28 -7.97 16.54
CA ALA A 302 7.79 -7.06 15.51
C ALA A 302 7.89 -7.74 14.14
N VAL A 303 6.78 -7.73 13.40
CA VAL A 303 6.68 -8.37 12.08
C VAL A 303 6.29 -7.33 11.05
N THR A 304 6.95 -7.37 9.87
CA THR A 304 6.62 -6.55 8.71
C THR A 304 6.66 -7.40 7.43
N ALA A 305 6.01 -6.91 6.36
CA ALA A 305 6.01 -7.55 5.05
C ALA A 305 6.47 -6.52 4.00
N GLY A 306 7.80 -6.38 3.83
CA GLY A 306 8.42 -5.48 2.86
C GLY A 306 8.35 -3.98 3.19
N THR A 307 7.69 -3.60 4.29
CA THR A 307 7.48 -2.20 4.69
C THR A 307 7.92 -1.90 6.12
N PRO A 308 9.18 -2.17 6.52
CA PRO A 308 9.63 -1.97 7.91
C PRO A 308 9.52 -0.52 8.38
N THR A 309 9.60 0.44 7.48
CA THR A 309 9.46 1.88 7.79
C THR A 309 8.03 2.27 8.19
N ALA A 310 7.01 1.51 7.75
CA ALA A 310 5.62 1.69 8.20
C ALA A 310 5.46 1.41 9.71
N ALA A 311 6.33 0.58 10.26
CA ALA A 311 6.43 0.29 11.69
C ALA A 311 7.53 1.13 12.38
N GLY A 312 8.14 2.10 11.69
CA GLY A 312 9.22 2.94 12.21
C GLY A 312 10.56 2.22 12.41
N PHE A 313 10.71 0.99 11.89
CA PHE A 313 11.95 0.22 11.98
C PHE A 313 12.94 0.62 10.90
N THR A 314 13.73 1.66 11.18
CA THR A 314 14.89 2.04 10.36
C THR A 314 15.96 0.94 10.36
N PRO A 315 16.94 0.96 9.42
CA PRO A 315 18.05 -0.01 9.43
C PRO A 315 18.75 -0.15 10.80
N GLU A 316 18.92 0.96 11.53
CA GLU A 316 19.52 0.98 12.87
C GLU A 316 18.61 0.30 13.89
N LYS A 317 17.31 0.58 13.86
CA LYS A 317 16.33 -0.02 14.78
C LYS A 317 16.15 -1.52 14.50
N ARG A 318 16.20 -1.95 13.23
CA ARG A 318 16.20 -3.38 12.87
C ARG A 318 17.40 -4.12 13.46
N LYS A 319 18.61 -3.52 13.42
CA LYS A 319 19.80 -4.08 14.08
C LYS A 319 19.67 -4.16 15.59
N LEU A 320 19.06 -3.14 16.22
CA LEU A 320 18.81 -3.15 17.68
C LEU A 320 17.81 -4.23 18.09
N ALA A 321 16.75 -4.42 17.35
CA ALA A 321 15.74 -5.45 17.59
C ALA A 321 16.29 -6.88 17.35
N GLY A 322 17.24 -7.03 16.44
CA GLY A 322 17.89 -8.30 16.13
C GLY A 322 16.87 -9.38 15.73
N LYS A 323 16.81 -10.49 16.46
CA LYS A 323 15.90 -11.62 16.18
C LYS A 323 14.42 -11.30 16.45
N GLN A 324 14.13 -10.23 17.17
CA GLN A 324 12.77 -9.83 17.53
C GLN A 324 12.13 -8.91 16.46
N HIS A 325 12.85 -8.56 15.40
CA HIS A 325 12.28 -7.97 14.19
C HIS A 325 12.40 -8.96 13.03
N ILE A 326 11.28 -9.23 12.37
CA ILE A 326 11.22 -10.12 11.22
C ILE A 326 10.53 -9.38 10.08
N ASP A 327 11.24 -9.20 8.97
CA ASP A 327 10.66 -8.78 7.70
C ASP A 327 10.59 -9.99 6.76
N MET A 328 9.44 -10.23 6.15
CA MET A 328 9.21 -11.41 5.30
C MET A 328 9.39 -11.11 3.81
N GLY A 329 9.84 -9.90 3.45
CA GLY A 329 9.70 -9.40 2.10
C GLY A 329 8.24 -9.06 1.79
N ILE A 330 7.90 -8.82 0.54
CA ILE A 330 6.53 -8.51 0.14
C ILE A 330 5.72 -9.81 0.08
N ALA A 331 5.22 -10.25 1.23
CA ALA A 331 4.52 -11.53 1.41
C ALA A 331 3.52 -11.42 2.58
N GLU A 332 2.46 -10.64 2.40
CA GLU A 332 1.47 -10.35 3.43
C GLU A 332 0.71 -11.60 3.87
N GLU A 333 0.36 -12.49 2.93
CA GLU A 333 -0.34 -13.74 3.21
C GLU A 333 0.52 -14.66 4.11
N GLN A 334 1.82 -14.75 3.81
CA GLN A 334 2.79 -15.47 4.64
C GLN A 334 2.91 -14.82 6.01
N ALA A 335 2.91 -13.48 6.10
CA ALA A 335 2.97 -12.76 7.36
C ALA A 335 1.77 -13.10 8.25
N ALA A 336 0.56 -13.06 7.71
CA ALA A 336 -0.67 -13.38 8.45
C ALA A 336 -0.65 -14.83 8.98
N ALA A 337 -0.35 -15.80 8.13
CA ALA A 337 -0.26 -17.21 8.55
C ALA A 337 0.87 -17.43 9.57
N MET A 338 2.02 -16.80 9.38
CA MET A 338 3.20 -16.98 10.25
C MET A 338 2.99 -16.37 11.65
N ILE A 339 2.34 -15.19 11.78
CA ILE A 339 2.03 -14.64 13.12
C ILE A 339 1.07 -15.55 13.90
N SER A 340 0.15 -16.21 13.22
CA SER A 340 -0.71 -17.24 13.83
C SER A 340 0.14 -18.39 14.41
N GLY A 341 1.07 -18.92 13.61
CA GLY A 341 2.00 -19.96 14.06
C GLY A 341 2.90 -19.51 15.21
N MET A 342 3.38 -18.26 15.19
CA MET A 342 4.17 -17.68 16.27
C MET A 342 3.37 -17.58 17.57
N ALA A 343 2.14 -17.05 17.50
CA ALA A 343 1.25 -16.96 18.66
C ALA A 343 0.94 -18.36 19.24
N LYS A 344 0.66 -19.33 18.39
CA LYS A 344 0.46 -20.73 18.78
C LYS A 344 1.70 -21.33 19.44
N GLY A 345 2.88 -20.89 19.02
CA GLY A 345 4.18 -21.29 19.59
C GLY A 345 4.56 -20.56 20.88
N GLY A 346 3.70 -19.67 21.41
CA GLY A 346 3.93 -18.94 22.65
C GLY A 346 4.75 -17.66 22.49
N LEU A 347 4.82 -17.12 21.27
CA LEU A 347 5.36 -15.77 21.03
C LEU A 347 4.23 -14.73 20.99
N HIS A 348 4.60 -13.46 21.16
CA HIS A 348 3.69 -12.33 21.05
C HIS A 348 4.01 -11.51 19.77
N PRO A 349 3.54 -11.95 18.59
CA PRO A 349 3.80 -11.23 17.35
C PRO A 349 2.90 -9.99 17.23
N VAL A 350 3.51 -8.86 16.82
CA VAL A 350 2.81 -7.64 16.42
C VAL A 350 3.16 -7.38 14.95
N TRP A 351 2.22 -7.63 14.06
CA TRP A 351 2.39 -7.40 12.63
C TRP A 351 1.87 -6.01 12.25
N THR A 352 2.77 -5.14 11.77
CA THR A 352 2.40 -3.83 11.25
C THR A 352 2.23 -3.89 9.75
N VAL A 353 1.07 -3.46 9.27
CA VAL A 353 0.70 -3.51 7.86
C VAL A 353 -0.18 -2.31 7.47
N TYR A 354 0.00 -1.78 6.26
CA TYR A 354 -0.88 -0.74 5.73
C TYR A 354 -2.30 -1.27 5.46
N SER A 355 -3.28 -0.42 5.72
CA SER A 355 -4.71 -0.67 5.49
C SER A 355 -5.01 -1.15 4.05
N THR A 356 -4.27 -0.66 3.05
CA THR A 356 -4.40 -1.11 1.67
C THR A 356 -3.80 -2.49 1.44
N PHE A 357 -2.66 -2.83 2.06
CA PHE A 357 -1.97 -4.10 1.81
C PHE A 357 -2.58 -5.28 2.58
N ILE A 358 -3.20 -5.03 3.73
CA ILE A 358 -3.90 -6.08 4.51
C ILE A 358 -5.05 -6.71 3.72
N GLN A 359 -5.55 -6.05 2.66
CA GLN A 359 -6.64 -6.57 1.80
C GLN A 359 -6.31 -7.94 1.20
N ARG A 360 -5.04 -8.25 0.95
CA ARG A 360 -4.59 -9.55 0.44
C ARG A 360 -4.81 -10.70 1.41
N THR A 361 -4.99 -10.42 2.69
CA THR A 361 -4.90 -11.42 3.76
C THR A 361 -6.23 -11.71 4.43
N TYR A 362 -7.35 -11.36 3.78
CA TYR A 362 -8.68 -11.62 4.33
C TYR A 362 -8.86 -13.09 4.72
N ASP A 363 -8.51 -14.00 3.79
CA ASP A 363 -8.65 -15.44 4.02
C ASP A 363 -7.72 -15.93 5.14
N GLN A 364 -6.43 -15.54 5.11
CA GLN A 364 -5.46 -15.98 6.11
C GLN A 364 -5.81 -15.42 7.52
N ILE A 365 -6.32 -14.21 7.62
CA ILE A 365 -6.81 -13.68 8.90
C ILE A 365 -8.01 -14.49 9.39
N ALA A 366 -8.97 -14.77 8.52
CA ALA A 366 -10.16 -15.54 8.86
C ALA A 366 -9.82 -16.99 9.21
N GLN A 367 -9.09 -17.70 8.33
CA GLN A 367 -8.84 -19.14 8.44
C GLN A 367 -7.68 -19.46 9.39
N ASP A 368 -6.54 -18.79 9.21
CA ASP A 368 -5.33 -19.20 9.95
C ASP A 368 -5.26 -18.58 11.34
N ILE A 369 -5.82 -17.36 11.53
CA ILE A 369 -5.75 -16.66 12.81
C ILE A 369 -7.07 -16.81 13.58
N CYS A 370 -8.21 -16.38 13.03
CA CYS A 370 -9.45 -16.20 13.79
C CYS A 370 -10.14 -17.54 14.13
N ILE A 371 -10.26 -18.48 13.19
CA ILE A 371 -10.83 -19.82 13.45
C ILE A 371 -10.03 -20.55 14.53
N ASN A 372 -8.72 -20.32 14.56
CA ASN A 372 -7.81 -20.92 15.54
C ASN A 372 -7.74 -20.14 16.86
N ALA A 373 -8.38 -18.96 16.94
CA ALA A 373 -8.34 -18.06 18.09
C ALA A 373 -6.90 -17.79 18.60
N ASN A 374 -5.92 -17.69 17.68
CA ASN A 374 -4.54 -17.45 18.05
C ASN A 374 -4.33 -15.96 18.38
N PRO A 375 -3.77 -15.61 19.55
CA PRO A 375 -3.72 -14.23 20.06
C PRO A 375 -2.62 -13.40 19.39
N ALA A 376 -2.67 -13.30 18.07
CA ALA A 376 -1.79 -12.43 17.30
C ALA A 376 -2.31 -10.99 17.29
N VAL A 377 -1.41 -10.01 17.26
CA VAL A 377 -1.73 -8.59 17.17
C VAL A 377 -1.45 -8.08 15.77
N ILE A 378 -2.44 -7.42 15.16
CA ILE A 378 -2.33 -6.78 13.85
C ILE A 378 -2.40 -5.26 14.03
N ASN A 379 -1.32 -4.57 13.75
CA ASN A 379 -1.21 -3.11 13.86
C ASN A 379 -1.48 -2.50 12.47
N VAL A 380 -2.71 -2.04 12.22
CA VAL A 380 -3.17 -1.51 10.94
C VAL A 380 -2.84 -0.03 10.85
N VAL A 381 -1.92 0.33 9.98
CA VAL A 381 -1.48 1.71 9.77
C VAL A 381 -2.07 2.30 8.49
N GLY A 382 -2.16 3.62 8.43
CA GLY A 382 -2.60 4.34 7.25
C GLY A 382 -4.07 4.12 6.89
N GLY A 383 -4.95 3.80 7.84
CA GLY A 383 -6.38 3.69 7.56
C GLY A 383 -7.06 5.06 7.51
N GLY A 384 -7.98 5.24 6.55
CA GLY A 384 -8.81 6.44 6.45
C GLY A 384 -8.37 7.47 5.41
N VAL A 385 -9.16 8.54 5.31
CA VAL A 385 -9.07 9.59 4.28
C VAL A 385 -7.76 10.39 4.31
N ASN A 386 -7.08 10.44 5.44
CA ASN A 386 -5.83 11.19 5.63
C ASN A 386 -4.57 10.38 5.28
N SER A 387 -4.71 9.26 4.59
CA SER A 387 -3.62 8.39 4.21
C SER A 387 -3.29 8.48 2.71
N MET A 388 -2.96 7.35 2.08
CA MET A 388 -2.66 7.30 0.65
C MET A 388 -3.92 7.61 -0.17
N ASN A 389 -3.78 8.46 -1.18
CA ASN A 389 -4.89 8.99 -1.98
C ASN A 389 -4.88 8.54 -3.45
N ASP A 390 -3.92 7.70 -3.84
CA ASP A 390 -3.87 7.09 -5.18
C ASP A 390 -4.87 5.94 -5.29
N ILE A 391 -5.52 5.79 -6.43
CA ILE A 391 -6.57 4.78 -6.67
C ILE A 391 -6.11 3.36 -6.37
N THR A 392 -4.83 3.06 -6.59
CA THR A 392 -4.27 1.73 -6.36
C THR A 392 -3.90 1.47 -4.90
N HIS A 393 -3.89 2.52 -4.07
CA HIS A 393 -3.48 2.46 -2.65
C HIS A 393 -4.53 3.03 -1.69
N ILE A 394 -5.81 3.07 -2.09
CA ILE A 394 -6.89 3.60 -1.25
C ILE A 394 -6.96 2.86 0.08
N CYS A 395 -6.96 3.62 1.18
CA CYS A 395 -6.94 3.10 2.55
C CYS A 395 -8.31 3.25 3.26
N LEU A 396 -9.42 3.12 2.53
CA LEU A 396 -10.77 3.38 3.04
C LEU A 396 -11.55 2.13 3.45
N PHE A 397 -11.07 0.92 3.13
CA PHE A 397 -11.88 -0.29 3.19
C PHE A 397 -11.56 -1.23 4.37
N ASP A 398 -10.62 -0.89 5.22
CA ASP A 398 -10.19 -1.71 6.36
C ASP A 398 -11.32 -1.99 7.36
N ILE A 399 -12.14 -0.98 7.69
CA ILE A 399 -13.24 -1.15 8.65
C ILE A 399 -14.27 -2.17 8.14
N PRO A 400 -14.92 -1.99 6.96
CA PRO A 400 -15.90 -2.96 6.48
C PRO A 400 -15.29 -4.36 6.28
N MET A 401 -14.06 -4.45 5.80
CA MET A 401 -13.39 -5.72 5.53
C MET A 401 -13.07 -6.48 6.82
N LEU A 402 -12.31 -5.89 7.73
CA LEU A 402 -11.87 -6.58 8.96
C LEU A 402 -13.03 -6.84 9.91
N CYS A 403 -13.98 -5.93 9.99
CA CYS A 403 -15.16 -6.11 10.81
C CYS A 403 -16.14 -7.19 10.31
N SER A 404 -15.98 -7.70 9.08
CA SER A 404 -16.75 -8.84 8.58
C SER A 404 -16.18 -10.20 8.99
N ILE A 405 -14.95 -10.23 9.54
CA ILE A 405 -14.28 -11.48 9.97
C ILE A 405 -14.74 -11.86 11.38
N PRO A 406 -15.41 -13.00 11.56
CA PRO A 406 -15.80 -13.47 12.89
C PRO A 406 -14.57 -13.77 13.76
N GLY A 407 -14.64 -13.40 15.03
CA GLY A 407 -13.58 -13.71 16.00
C GLY A 407 -12.39 -12.74 15.98
N LEU A 408 -12.39 -11.73 15.12
CA LEU A 408 -11.42 -10.64 15.15
C LEU A 408 -11.95 -9.46 15.98
N ILE A 409 -11.22 -9.04 16.99
CA ILE A 409 -11.48 -7.79 17.70
C ILE A 409 -10.76 -6.66 16.97
N TYR A 410 -11.49 -5.63 16.55
CA TYR A 410 -10.90 -4.48 15.89
C TYR A 410 -11.10 -3.23 16.73
N LEU A 411 -9.98 -2.68 17.23
CA LEU A 411 -9.94 -1.52 18.11
C LEU A 411 -9.49 -0.26 17.35
N ALA A 412 -10.09 0.89 17.70
CA ALA A 412 -9.73 2.19 17.15
C ALA A 412 -9.48 3.20 18.27
N PRO A 413 -8.24 3.33 18.74
CA PRO A 413 -7.86 4.35 19.71
C PRO A 413 -7.99 5.76 19.13
N THR A 414 -8.27 6.72 20.00
CA THR A 414 -8.48 8.14 19.63
C THR A 414 -7.28 9.03 19.91
N ASN A 415 -6.31 8.54 20.69
CA ASN A 415 -5.12 9.27 21.09
C ASN A 415 -3.96 8.31 21.39
N CYS A 416 -2.78 8.88 21.58
CA CYS A 416 -1.53 8.14 21.77
C CYS A 416 -1.55 7.23 23.00
N GLU A 417 -2.00 7.75 24.15
CA GLU A 417 -2.02 6.99 25.40
C GLU A 417 -3.00 5.82 25.32
N GLU A 418 -4.16 6.02 24.71
CA GLU A 418 -5.15 4.96 24.49
C GLU A 418 -4.61 3.90 23.52
N TYR A 419 -3.89 4.32 22.46
CA TYR A 419 -3.25 3.39 21.53
C TYR A 419 -2.26 2.46 22.25
N PHE A 420 -1.36 3.00 23.07
CA PHE A 420 -0.41 2.17 23.79
C PHE A 420 -1.04 1.36 24.92
N ALA A 421 -2.11 1.83 25.53
CA ALA A 421 -2.86 1.06 26.52
C ALA A 421 -3.55 -0.16 25.86
N MET A 422 -4.22 0.06 24.71
CA MET A 422 -4.82 -1.02 23.91
C MET A 422 -3.75 -2.02 23.39
N LEU A 423 -2.61 -1.52 22.92
CA LEU A 423 -1.52 -2.35 22.42
C LEU A 423 -0.94 -3.26 23.53
N ARG A 424 -0.69 -2.70 24.72
CA ARG A 424 -0.24 -3.49 25.88
C ARG A 424 -1.25 -4.58 26.25
N TRP A 425 -2.52 -4.21 26.34
CA TRP A 425 -3.58 -5.17 26.62
C TRP A 425 -3.67 -6.26 25.56
N ALA A 426 -3.59 -5.88 24.27
CA ALA A 426 -3.63 -6.81 23.15
C ALA A 426 -2.48 -7.81 23.16
N ILE A 427 -1.27 -7.39 23.58
CA ILE A 427 -0.11 -8.26 23.70
C ILE A 427 -0.20 -9.16 24.93
N ALA A 428 -0.75 -8.65 26.05
CA ALA A 428 -0.79 -9.37 27.30
C ALA A 428 -1.89 -10.46 27.39
N GLN A 429 -2.95 -10.35 26.58
CA GLN A 429 -4.03 -11.34 26.55
C GLN A 429 -3.67 -12.56 25.68
N ASP A 430 -4.29 -13.70 25.94
CA ASP A 430 -3.98 -15.00 25.35
C ASP A 430 -5.17 -15.70 24.65
N LYS A 431 -6.26 -14.98 24.37
CA LYS A 431 -7.53 -15.61 23.95
C LYS A 431 -7.93 -15.33 22.51
N MET A 432 -7.75 -14.11 22.03
CA MET A 432 -8.33 -13.66 20.77
C MET A 432 -7.32 -12.88 19.91
N PRO A 433 -7.41 -12.97 18.58
CA PRO A 433 -6.67 -12.06 17.70
C PRO A 433 -7.23 -10.65 17.80
N ILE A 434 -6.34 -9.67 17.83
CA ILE A 434 -6.69 -8.26 17.97
C ILE A 434 -6.05 -7.45 16.87
N ALA A 435 -6.84 -6.68 16.14
CA ALA A 435 -6.36 -5.63 15.26
C ALA A 435 -6.51 -4.26 15.93
N LEU A 436 -5.52 -3.39 15.78
CA LEU A 436 -5.54 -2.00 16.21
C LEU A 436 -5.43 -1.08 15.00
N ARG A 437 -6.35 -0.14 14.86
CA ARG A 437 -6.33 0.88 13.81
C ARG A 437 -5.59 2.12 14.30
N VAL A 438 -4.35 2.30 13.84
CA VAL A 438 -3.51 3.44 14.26
C VAL A 438 -4.11 4.74 13.73
N PRO A 439 -4.27 5.80 14.57
CA PRO A 439 -4.78 7.08 14.11
C PRO A 439 -3.90 7.72 13.03
N THR A 440 -4.52 8.39 12.05
CA THR A 440 -3.84 8.98 10.88
C THR A 440 -3.95 10.50 10.80
N ASN A 441 -4.60 11.14 11.76
CA ASN A 441 -4.79 12.60 11.82
C ASN A 441 -3.71 13.33 12.66
N GLY A 442 -2.54 12.72 12.82
CA GLY A 442 -1.46 13.19 13.68
C GLY A 442 -1.48 12.55 15.08
N VAL A 443 -0.47 12.82 15.87
CA VAL A 443 -0.39 12.35 17.26
C VAL A 443 -1.14 13.32 18.15
N HIS A 444 -2.22 12.84 18.74
CA HIS A 444 -2.98 13.55 19.77
C HIS A 444 -2.74 12.90 21.13
N HIS A 445 -2.50 13.70 22.16
CA HIS A 445 -2.32 13.22 23.52
C HIS A 445 -3.62 13.32 24.33
N ALA A 446 -3.83 12.35 25.21
CA ALA A 446 -4.97 12.35 26.11
C ALA A 446 -4.89 13.50 27.11
N THR A 447 -6.00 14.21 27.31
CA THR A 447 -6.11 15.28 28.32
C THR A 447 -6.54 14.77 29.70
N ALA A 448 -6.90 13.49 29.80
CA ALA A 448 -7.31 12.80 31.01
C ALA A 448 -6.77 11.35 31.01
N PRO A 449 -6.68 10.68 32.17
CA PRO A 449 -6.25 9.29 32.23
C PRO A 449 -7.09 8.38 31.33
N VAL A 450 -6.42 7.49 30.56
CA VAL A 450 -7.06 6.48 29.72
C VAL A 450 -7.23 5.18 30.51
N ASP A 451 -8.18 4.34 30.05
CA ASP A 451 -8.35 3.01 30.60
C ASP A 451 -7.15 2.14 30.20
N THR A 452 -6.74 1.22 31.07
CA THR A 452 -5.62 0.30 30.84
C THR A 452 -6.07 -1.15 30.63
N GLU A 453 -7.32 -1.44 31.00
CA GLU A 453 -7.93 -2.75 30.85
C GLU A 453 -9.06 -2.69 29.82
N TYR A 454 -9.07 -3.65 28.91
CA TYR A 454 -10.08 -3.78 27.86
C TYR A 454 -10.69 -5.19 27.92
N GLY A 455 -11.91 -5.32 27.42
CA GLY A 455 -12.62 -6.61 27.37
C GLY A 455 -12.68 -7.18 25.96
N TYR A 456 -13.17 -8.43 25.87
CA TYR A 456 -13.43 -9.06 24.57
C TYR A 456 -14.79 -8.66 24.00
N GLU A 457 -15.69 -8.18 24.86
CA GLU A 457 -16.98 -7.62 24.45
C GLU A 457 -16.86 -6.10 24.24
N PRO A 458 -17.58 -5.52 23.28
CA PRO A 458 -17.58 -4.09 23.06
C PRO A 458 -18.03 -3.31 24.30
N SER A 459 -17.28 -2.28 24.62
CA SER A 459 -17.57 -1.38 25.72
C SER A 459 -17.23 0.05 25.30
N TYR A 460 -18.24 0.85 25.03
CA TYR A 460 -18.09 2.23 24.59
C TYR A 460 -17.80 3.13 25.80
N LYS A 461 -17.04 4.19 25.59
CA LYS A 461 -16.76 5.18 26.63
C LYS A 461 -17.54 6.46 26.36
N VAL A 462 -18.47 6.78 27.26
CA VAL A 462 -19.17 8.07 27.23
C VAL A 462 -18.20 9.12 27.79
N MET A 463 -17.70 9.99 26.94
CA MET A 463 -16.73 11.02 27.27
C MET A 463 -17.39 12.28 27.82
N HIS A 464 -18.58 12.59 27.29
CA HIS A 464 -19.48 13.64 27.76
C HIS A 464 -20.91 13.16 27.65
N ARG A 465 -21.72 13.40 28.70
CA ARG A 465 -23.14 13.06 28.72
C ARG A 465 -23.98 14.32 28.57
N GLY A 466 -24.66 14.45 27.48
CA GLY A 466 -25.69 15.43 27.19
C GLY A 466 -27.03 14.76 26.94
N SER A 467 -27.85 15.33 26.05
CA SER A 467 -29.18 14.81 25.69
C SER A 467 -29.53 15.16 24.24
N ARG A 468 -30.64 14.57 23.73
CA ARG A 468 -31.20 14.76 22.39
C ARG A 468 -30.34 14.23 21.25
N VAL A 469 -29.04 14.55 21.20
CA VAL A 469 -28.09 14.13 20.17
C VAL A 469 -26.94 13.36 20.81
N ALA A 470 -26.58 12.21 20.24
CA ALA A 470 -25.35 11.50 20.59
C ALA A 470 -24.42 11.43 19.37
N ILE A 471 -23.16 11.80 19.56
CA ILE A 471 -22.10 11.69 18.57
C ILE A 471 -21.21 10.50 18.95
N ILE A 472 -21.13 9.52 18.06
CA ILE A 472 -20.28 8.33 18.22
C ILE A 472 -19.18 8.42 17.17
N ALA A 473 -17.99 8.87 17.57
CA ALA A 473 -16.88 9.18 16.66
C ALA A 473 -15.72 8.22 16.86
N ALA A 474 -15.37 7.50 15.79
CA ALA A 474 -14.41 6.41 15.82
C ALA A 474 -12.99 6.87 15.47
N GLY A 475 -12.00 6.41 16.25
CA GLY A 475 -10.57 6.54 15.97
C GLY A 475 -10.16 7.98 15.62
N SER A 476 -9.57 8.19 14.44
CA SER A 476 -9.09 9.50 13.98
C SER A 476 -10.17 10.59 13.88
N PHE A 477 -11.45 10.20 13.79
CA PHE A 477 -12.55 11.17 13.73
C PHE A 477 -13.11 11.56 15.10
N TYR A 478 -12.51 11.08 16.18
CA TYR A 478 -12.94 11.46 17.53
C TYR A 478 -12.79 12.97 17.75
N GLN A 479 -11.66 13.58 17.38
CA GLN A 479 -11.43 15.02 17.51
C GLN A 479 -12.42 15.84 16.68
N LYS A 480 -12.83 15.31 15.49
CA LYS A 480 -13.92 15.88 14.69
C LYS A 480 -15.25 15.82 15.46
N GLY A 481 -15.54 14.72 16.12
CA GLY A 481 -16.70 14.57 17.01
C GLY A 481 -16.72 15.59 18.15
N GLU A 482 -15.58 15.85 18.79
CA GLU A 482 -15.42 16.90 19.80
C GLU A 482 -15.73 18.30 19.25
N HIS A 483 -15.26 18.58 18.02
CA HIS A 483 -15.50 19.85 17.35
C HIS A 483 -16.98 20.05 17.03
N VAL A 484 -17.61 19.03 16.44
CA VAL A 484 -19.04 19.05 16.14
C VAL A 484 -19.88 19.23 17.41
N ALA A 485 -19.52 18.54 18.51
CA ALA A 485 -20.19 18.70 19.80
C ALA A 485 -20.12 20.15 20.31
N ARG A 486 -18.98 20.81 20.19
CA ARG A 486 -18.81 22.23 20.56
C ARG A 486 -19.67 23.15 19.70
N LEU A 487 -19.69 22.95 18.38
CA LEU A 487 -20.51 23.73 17.45
C LEU A 487 -22.02 23.55 17.72
N LEU A 488 -22.45 22.36 18.12
CA LEU A 488 -23.83 22.10 18.55
C LEU A 488 -24.16 22.79 19.89
N ALA A 489 -23.20 22.82 20.83
CA ALA A 489 -23.37 23.55 22.10
C ALA A 489 -23.59 25.05 21.88
N ASP A 490 -22.88 25.66 20.92
CA ASP A 490 -23.09 27.06 20.51
C ASP A 490 -24.52 27.32 19.96
N LYS A 491 -25.19 26.26 19.46
CA LYS A 491 -26.58 26.28 19.02
C LYS A 491 -27.57 25.82 20.10
N GLY A 492 -27.11 25.64 21.34
CA GLY A 492 -27.95 25.26 22.49
C GLY A 492 -28.24 23.76 22.60
N ILE A 493 -27.45 22.90 21.91
CA ILE A 493 -27.57 21.44 21.97
C ILE A 493 -26.36 20.88 22.70
N ASP A 494 -26.57 20.44 23.95
CA ASP A 494 -25.57 19.70 24.71
C ASP A 494 -25.58 18.23 24.28
N ALA A 495 -24.72 17.89 23.32
CA ALA A 495 -24.66 16.56 22.72
C ALA A 495 -23.82 15.59 23.56
N THR A 496 -24.29 14.34 23.69
CA THR A 496 -23.46 13.25 24.25
C THR A 496 -22.33 12.93 23.27
N LEU A 497 -21.08 12.80 23.75
CA LEU A 497 -19.91 12.38 22.98
C LEU A 497 -19.44 11.02 23.46
N ILE A 498 -19.28 10.09 22.50
CA ILE A 498 -18.92 8.69 22.77
C ILE A 498 -17.70 8.30 21.95
N ASN A 499 -16.69 7.73 22.62
CA ASN A 499 -15.60 6.99 22.00
C ASN A 499 -16.01 5.50 21.93
N PRO A 500 -16.27 4.93 20.74
CA PRO A 500 -16.72 3.54 20.63
C PRO A 500 -15.61 2.54 20.90
N ARG A 501 -14.35 2.88 20.66
CA ARG A 501 -13.16 2.02 20.84
C ARG A 501 -13.16 0.74 20.01
N TYR A 502 -14.28 0.05 19.91
CA TYR A 502 -14.49 -1.21 19.19
C TYR A 502 -15.27 -0.96 17.89
N LEU A 503 -14.72 -1.44 16.78
CA LEU A 503 -15.35 -1.28 15.46
C LEU A 503 -16.13 -2.52 15.02
N HIS A 504 -15.69 -3.72 15.45
CA HIS A 504 -16.20 -5.00 14.96
C HIS A 504 -17.61 -5.34 15.44
N ALA A 505 -18.07 -4.76 16.57
CA ALA A 505 -19.37 -5.01 17.15
C ALA A 505 -19.90 -3.79 17.92
N VAL A 506 -21.17 -3.80 18.28
CA VAL A 506 -21.84 -2.69 18.97
C VAL A 506 -21.99 -2.96 20.48
N ASP A 507 -21.80 -1.93 21.30
CA ASP A 507 -22.16 -1.94 22.72
C ASP A 507 -23.66 -1.70 22.88
N ALA A 508 -24.40 -2.80 22.96
CA ALA A 508 -25.87 -2.77 23.03
C ALA A 508 -26.39 -2.05 24.28
N ASP A 509 -25.69 -2.13 25.41
CA ASP A 509 -26.11 -1.51 26.66
C ASP A 509 -25.99 0.02 26.58
N THR A 510 -24.86 0.53 26.10
CA THR A 510 -24.68 1.97 25.86
C THR A 510 -25.70 2.48 24.85
N LEU A 511 -25.90 1.79 23.72
CA LEU A 511 -26.82 2.22 22.68
C LEU A 511 -28.30 2.17 23.14
N ASN A 512 -28.70 1.16 23.92
CA ASN A 512 -30.04 1.12 24.51
C ASN A 512 -30.24 2.24 25.54
N GLY A 513 -29.21 2.56 26.32
CA GLY A 513 -29.23 3.67 27.28
C GLY A 513 -29.52 5.03 26.64
N LEU A 514 -29.10 5.24 25.37
CA LEU A 514 -29.39 6.48 24.65
C LEU A 514 -30.89 6.66 24.32
N LYS A 515 -31.65 5.59 24.18
CA LYS A 515 -33.10 5.66 23.84
C LYS A 515 -33.93 6.40 24.87
N ALA A 516 -33.44 6.57 26.10
CA ALA A 516 -34.19 7.23 27.18
C ALA A 516 -34.31 8.76 26.97
N ASP A 517 -33.33 9.40 26.41
CA ASP A 517 -33.18 10.87 26.37
C ASP A 517 -32.56 11.41 25.07
N HIS A 518 -32.31 10.54 24.08
CA HIS A 518 -31.81 10.92 22.75
C HIS A 518 -32.84 10.55 21.68
N GLN A 519 -32.84 11.32 20.60
CA GLN A 519 -33.67 11.08 19.42
C GLN A 519 -32.85 11.02 18.13
N PHE A 520 -31.57 11.39 18.20
CA PHE A 520 -30.68 11.48 17.06
C PHE A 520 -29.26 10.96 17.41
N VAL A 521 -28.71 10.11 16.59
CA VAL A 521 -27.35 9.59 16.68
C VAL A 521 -26.59 9.98 15.42
N VAL A 522 -25.40 10.54 15.60
CA VAL A 522 -24.43 10.80 14.54
C VAL A 522 -23.29 9.83 14.71
N THR A 523 -22.97 9.07 13.68
CA THR A 523 -21.75 8.24 13.66
C THR A 523 -20.71 8.89 12.76
N LEU A 524 -19.45 8.88 13.16
CA LEU A 524 -18.35 9.46 12.39
C LEU A 524 -17.22 8.44 12.27
N GLU A 525 -16.87 8.08 11.02
CA GLU A 525 -15.72 7.24 10.67
C GLU A 525 -15.01 7.82 9.45
N ASP A 526 -13.68 7.70 9.40
CA ASP A 526 -12.84 8.25 8.33
C ASP A 526 -12.60 7.26 7.17
N GLY A 527 -13.29 6.12 7.21
CA GLY A 527 -13.29 5.07 6.20
C GLY A 527 -14.56 5.05 5.35
N CYS A 528 -14.72 3.96 4.58
CA CYS A 528 -15.91 3.70 3.78
C CYS A 528 -17.12 3.43 4.70
N LYS A 529 -18.22 4.20 4.51
CA LYS A 529 -19.44 4.02 5.31
C LYS A 529 -20.23 2.77 4.95
N ASP A 530 -20.17 2.36 3.67
CA ASP A 530 -20.88 1.17 3.17
C ASP A 530 -20.27 -0.10 3.79
N GLY A 531 -21.04 -0.80 4.60
CA GLY A 531 -20.57 -1.91 5.45
C GLY A 531 -19.71 -1.48 6.65
N GLY A 532 -19.57 -0.18 6.89
CA GLY A 532 -18.76 0.40 7.94
C GLY A 532 -19.36 0.35 9.33
N PHE A 533 -18.72 1.03 10.26
CA PHE A 533 -19.12 1.10 11.67
C PHE A 533 -20.48 1.78 11.83
N GLY A 534 -20.71 2.91 11.15
CA GLY A 534 -21.94 3.68 11.26
C GLY A 534 -23.18 2.92 10.79
N GLU A 535 -23.08 2.13 9.72
CA GLU A 535 -24.19 1.30 9.25
C GLU A 535 -24.60 0.22 10.26
N ARG A 536 -23.66 -0.31 11.05
CA ARG A 536 -23.98 -1.26 12.14
C ARG A 536 -24.79 -0.61 13.24
N ILE A 537 -24.45 0.64 13.60
CA ILE A 537 -25.22 1.44 14.56
C ILE A 537 -26.62 1.73 14.00
N ALA A 538 -26.72 2.11 12.71
CA ALA A 538 -28.00 2.32 12.06
C ALA A 538 -28.86 1.04 12.04
N SER A 539 -28.25 -0.11 11.74
CA SER A 539 -28.92 -1.42 11.78
C SER A 539 -29.41 -1.78 13.18
N PHE A 540 -28.64 -1.49 14.23
CA PHE A 540 -29.06 -1.69 15.62
C PHE A 540 -30.31 -0.89 15.96
N TYR A 541 -30.45 0.34 15.47
CA TYR A 541 -31.61 1.18 15.72
C TYR A 541 -32.74 1.00 14.73
N GLY A 542 -32.60 0.19 13.68
CA GLY A 542 -33.49 0.11 12.52
C GLY A 542 -34.97 -0.09 12.78
N THR A 543 -35.37 -0.68 13.93
CA THR A 543 -36.79 -0.85 14.33
C THR A 543 -37.24 0.12 15.43
N SER A 544 -36.37 1.07 15.81
CA SER A 544 -36.66 2.06 16.86
C SER A 544 -37.01 3.43 16.25
N SER A 545 -37.43 4.37 17.08
CA SER A 545 -37.62 5.77 16.70
C SER A 545 -36.33 6.59 16.63
N MET A 546 -35.17 5.99 16.97
CA MET A 546 -33.90 6.65 16.92
C MET A 546 -33.50 6.93 15.47
N ARG A 547 -33.24 8.17 15.13
CA ARG A 547 -32.69 8.55 13.83
C ARG A 547 -31.18 8.49 13.85
N VAL A 548 -30.59 7.99 12.78
CA VAL A 548 -29.14 7.82 12.68
C VAL A 548 -28.62 8.50 11.43
N LEU A 549 -27.73 9.48 11.61
CA LEU A 549 -26.92 10.07 10.55
C LEU A 549 -25.60 9.29 10.47
N VAL A 550 -25.39 8.58 9.36
CA VAL A 550 -24.17 7.82 9.13
C VAL A 550 -23.16 8.68 8.38
N GLY A 551 -22.13 9.12 9.08
CA GLY A 551 -21.00 9.91 8.53
C GLY A 551 -19.80 9.02 8.21
N GLY A 552 -19.44 8.97 6.93
CA GLY A 552 -18.31 8.25 6.39
C GLY A 552 -18.20 8.47 4.87
N ILE A 553 -17.13 8.01 4.26
CA ILE A 553 -16.88 8.18 2.82
C ILE A 553 -17.76 7.20 2.04
N LYS A 554 -18.47 7.66 1.02
CA LYS A 554 -19.21 6.80 0.10
C LYS A 554 -18.29 5.80 -0.57
N LYS A 555 -18.79 4.60 -0.82
CA LYS A 555 -18.06 3.57 -1.56
C LYS A 555 -17.69 4.06 -2.95
N GLY A 556 -16.40 4.05 -3.27
CA GLY A 556 -15.91 4.48 -4.56
C GLY A 556 -14.41 4.19 -4.72
N LEU A 557 -13.95 4.26 -5.95
CA LEU A 557 -12.53 4.24 -6.30
C LEU A 557 -12.12 5.69 -6.60
N TYR A 558 -11.39 6.29 -5.69
CA TYR A 558 -10.96 7.68 -5.77
C TYR A 558 -9.50 7.74 -6.20
N ASP A 559 -9.13 8.65 -7.09
CA ASP A 559 -7.77 8.80 -7.57
C ASP A 559 -7.23 10.18 -7.23
N ARG A 560 -6.09 10.24 -6.56
CA ARG A 560 -5.34 11.47 -6.25
C ARG A 560 -6.23 12.58 -5.68
N PHE A 561 -7.12 12.18 -4.77
CA PHE A 561 -8.09 13.09 -4.16
C PHE A 561 -7.43 14.03 -3.14
N ASP A 562 -7.96 15.24 -3.02
CA ASP A 562 -7.75 16.08 -1.84
C ASP A 562 -8.67 15.62 -0.70
N ALA A 563 -8.09 15.44 0.49
CA ALA A 563 -8.85 14.93 1.62
C ALA A 563 -10.00 15.86 2.05
N ASN A 564 -9.79 17.19 2.03
CA ASN A 564 -10.82 18.15 2.41
C ASN A 564 -11.94 18.21 1.38
N GLU A 565 -11.60 18.16 0.07
CA GLU A 565 -12.61 18.08 -0.99
C GLU A 565 -13.44 16.80 -0.85
N LEU A 566 -12.80 15.66 -0.64
CA LEU A 566 -13.51 14.38 -0.45
C LEU A 566 -14.40 14.41 0.80
N LEU A 567 -13.96 15.02 1.89
CA LEU A 567 -14.78 15.23 3.09
C LEU A 567 -15.98 16.14 2.79
N ALA A 568 -15.77 17.25 2.07
CA ALA A 568 -16.86 18.17 1.69
C ALA A 568 -17.91 17.49 0.81
N ASP A 569 -17.49 16.70 -0.17
CA ASP A 569 -18.37 15.96 -1.08
C ASP A 569 -19.20 14.90 -0.36
N ASN A 570 -18.69 14.40 0.77
CA ASN A 570 -19.39 13.44 1.62
C ASN A 570 -20.12 14.08 2.81
N ARG A 571 -20.20 15.41 2.85
CA ARG A 571 -20.82 16.19 3.94
C ARG A 571 -20.21 15.90 5.31
N LEU A 572 -18.89 15.79 5.36
CA LEU A 572 -18.11 15.47 6.55
C LEU A 572 -17.26 16.65 7.07
N LEU A 573 -17.43 17.87 6.53
CA LEU A 573 -16.93 19.06 7.20
C LEU A 573 -17.77 19.34 8.46
N ASP A 574 -17.15 19.91 9.49
CA ASP A 574 -17.77 20.07 10.80
C ASP A 574 -19.10 20.86 10.72
N GLU A 575 -19.12 21.95 9.94
CA GLU A 575 -20.30 22.77 9.71
C GLU A 575 -21.40 22.01 8.97
N GLN A 576 -21.05 21.19 7.97
CA GLN A 576 -22.02 20.37 7.22
C GLN A 576 -22.66 19.32 8.10
N ILE A 577 -21.89 18.68 9.00
CA ILE A 577 -22.42 17.72 9.97
C ILE A 577 -23.41 18.41 10.92
N VAL A 578 -23.08 19.62 11.39
CA VAL A 578 -23.98 20.41 12.26
C VAL A 578 -25.26 20.80 11.53
N GLU A 579 -25.17 21.22 10.25
CA GLU A 579 -26.35 21.49 9.41
C GLU A 579 -27.26 20.26 9.32
N ASP A 580 -26.69 19.11 8.96
CA ASP A 580 -27.44 17.84 8.82
C ASP A 580 -28.11 17.41 10.13
N VAL A 581 -27.45 17.63 11.28
CA VAL A 581 -28.02 17.37 12.61
C VAL A 581 -29.19 18.31 12.89
N MET A 582 -29.04 19.61 12.62
CA MET A 582 -30.10 20.59 12.85
C MET A 582 -31.33 20.30 11.99
N GLU A 583 -31.16 20.04 10.69
CA GLU A 583 -32.22 19.64 9.79
C GLU A 583 -32.90 18.35 10.24
N GLY A 584 -32.07 17.38 10.66
CA GLY A 584 -32.54 16.12 11.19
C GLY A 584 -33.35 16.27 12.50
N LEU A 585 -33.10 17.25 13.32
CA LEU A 585 -33.86 17.49 14.55
C LEU A 585 -35.20 18.19 14.30
N GLU A 586 -35.33 18.94 13.21
CA GLU A 586 -36.55 19.67 12.83
C GLU A 586 -37.54 18.80 12.04
N SER A 587 -37.06 17.79 11.33
CA SER A 587 -37.83 16.83 10.54
C SER A 587 -38.41 15.71 11.42
#